data_7ad62ad4737c0a945997bbe5cb8feec2
#
_entry.id   7ad62ad4737c0a945997bbe5cb8feec2
#
_cell.length_a   1.000
_cell.length_b   1.000
_cell.length_c   1.000
_cell.angle_alpha   90.00
_cell.angle_beta   90.00
_cell.angle_gamma   90.00
#
_symmetry.space_group_name_H-M   'P 1'
#
loop_
_entity.id
_entity.type
_entity.pdbx_description
1 polymer ?
#
loop_
_entity_poly.entity_id
_entity_poly.type
_entity_poly.pdbx_seq_one_letter_code
_entity_poly.pdbx_strand_id
1 'polypeptide(L)'
;MKKSLFPLIALCAVMTFNAQTDKRLKGVEKELNAILEVTKAPGFAVAVVEGQKVLYAKGFGYSDYENKIPADANTLYAIGSSTKAFTSAILGQLRQEDKLSFEDSPIKHIPELRFYNDEMNNGIIIKDLMSHRTGLPRHDFSWYLFPTDSRDSLMMRIEHQEPFTGVRKQWYYNNFMFLAQGVIAEKITGKPWEENIEERFFKPLGMNRSNTRIQEMKESSNAALGYELKKDSIISKMDYYDIAAMSPAGSINSSVNDMSKWVRSWINNGKNGDAQILPEAYLKEAISSQMVVGSGLPDKEFPDMHMSNYGYGWFLSSYRGHYRVEHGGNIDGFSANVAFFPTDSLGIVVLTNQNGSAVPSLVRNTMADRFLKEGKTNWADDFKARQEKAKIAEAEAKANESSNNISGTKPSHILQQYTGKYANPGYGEFRIDNRNDSLIAIFKLNSYYLKHRHYDVFEPFEIEETGIDTTATGPLRFNFGTNDGGDISDLKMKAEGALQDPIVFKHTPTTIEVDKTTLESYVGNYELAGMELKVYIKNEDTLYLFVPGQPEYELLATSKHKFSFKILEGFKVEFLEAENGAINEVNVIQPNGTFKATRK
;
A
#
# COMPACT_ATOMS: atom_id res chain seq x y z
N MET A 1 -40.81 -46.72 65.04
CA MET A 1 -40.65 -45.38 64.48
C MET A 1 -40.17 -45.53 63.06
N LYS A 2 -41.07 -45.42 62.09
CA LYS A 2 -40.76 -45.45 60.64
C LYS A 2 -40.61 -44.06 60.15
N LYS A 3 -39.41 -43.64 59.67
CA LYS A 3 -39.16 -42.37 59.01
C LYS A 3 -39.48 -42.50 57.50
N SER A 4 -40.47 -41.79 57.09
CA SER A 4 -40.88 -41.66 55.69
C SER A 4 -40.01 -40.63 54.99
N LEU A 5 -39.25 -41.06 53.96
CA LEU A 5 -38.49 -40.15 53.07
C LEU A 5 -39.37 -39.79 51.89
N PHE A 6 -39.73 -38.50 51.73
CA PHE A 6 -40.35 -37.96 50.51
C PHE A 6 -39.24 -37.54 49.56
N PRO A 7 -39.23 -37.98 48.31
CA PRO A 7 -38.32 -37.44 47.31
C PRO A 7 -38.88 -36.12 46.75
N LEU A 8 -38.12 -35.06 46.89
CA LEU A 8 -38.36 -33.76 46.28
C LEU A 8 -37.98 -33.85 44.79
N ILE A 9 -38.97 -33.96 43.89
CA ILE A 9 -38.76 -33.88 42.44
C ILE A 9 -38.60 -32.40 42.07
N ALA A 10 -37.37 -31.96 41.80
CA ALA A 10 -37.10 -30.67 41.24
C ALA A 10 -37.47 -30.67 39.74
N LEU A 11 -38.55 -30.02 39.39
CA LEU A 11 -39.01 -29.84 38.01
C LEU A 11 -38.16 -28.73 37.37
N CYS A 12 -37.05 -29.09 36.69
CA CYS A 12 -36.31 -28.14 35.85
C CYS A 12 -37.14 -27.78 34.62
N ALA A 13 -37.86 -26.65 34.69
CA ALA A 13 -38.45 -26.04 33.51
C ALA A 13 -37.35 -25.59 32.57
N VAL A 14 -37.06 -26.37 31.53
CA VAL A 14 -36.24 -25.92 30.38
C VAL A 14 -37.04 -24.89 29.65
N MET A 15 -36.78 -23.59 29.93
CA MET A 15 -37.28 -22.50 29.08
C MET A 15 -36.52 -22.58 27.77
N THR A 16 -37.11 -23.19 26.77
CA THR A 16 -36.70 -23.04 25.37
C THR A 16 -37.00 -21.60 24.96
N PHE A 17 -36.01 -20.75 25.00
CA PHE A 17 -36.06 -19.46 24.29
C PHE A 17 -36.14 -19.78 22.80
N ASN A 18 -37.33 -19.80 22.24
CA ASN A 18 -37.52 -19.66 20.81
C ASN A 18 -37.12 -18.22 20.45
N ALA A 19 -35.85 -18.04 20.10
CA ALA A 19 -35.43 -16.81 19.44
C ALA A 19 -36.23 -16.70 18.14
N GLN A 20 -37.23 -15.82 18.14
CA GLN A 20 -38.01 -15.53 16.96
C GLN A 20 -37.04 -15.01 15.91
N THR A 21 -36.79 -15.81 14.87
CA THR A 21 -35.88 -15.46 13.77
C THR A 21 -36.38 -14.16 13.15
N ASP A 22 -35.53 -13.13 13.09
CA ASP A 22 -35.86 -11.84 12.51
C ASP A 22 -36.40 -12.02 11.08
N LYS A 23 -37.60 -11.53 10.82
CA LYS A 23 -38.28 -11.69 9.51
C LYS A 23 -37.47 -11.10 8.35
N ARG A 24 -36.62 -10.08 8.64
CA ARG A 24 -35.71 -9.44 7.67
C ARG A 24 -34.66 -10.42 7.16
N LEU A 25 -34.32 -11.46 7.91
CA LEU A 25 -33.35 -12.50 7.55
C LEU A 25 -33.95 -13.66 6.74
N LYS A 26 -35.27 -13.71 6.54
CA LYS A 26 -35.88 -14.80 5.79
C LYS A 26 -35.36 -14.87 4.35
N GLY A 27 -34.72 -15.98 3.98
CA GLY A 27 -34.14 -16.21 2.65
C GLY A 27 -32.81 -15.49 2.36
N VAL A 28 -32.24 -14.78 3.32
CA VAL A 28 -30.99 -14.03 3.14
C VAL A 28 -29.82 -14.92 2.71
N GLU A 29 -29.73 -16.14 3.23
CA GLU A 29 -28.63 -17.06 2.88
C GLU A 29 -28.61 -17.43 1.40
N LYS A 30 -29.79 -17.51 0.75
CA LYS A 30 -29.88 -17.75 -0.69
C LYS A 30 -29.28 -16.57 -1.48
N GLU A 31 -29.56 -15.33 -1.07
CA GLU A 31 -29.02 -14.14 -1.73
C GLU A 31 -27.50 -14.03 -1.51
N LEU A 32 -27.03 -14.31 -0.29
CA LEU A 32 -25.60 -14.27 0.04
C LEU A 32 -24.79 -15.37 -0.68
N ASN A 33 -25.36 -16.57 -0.83
CA ASN A 33 -24.72 -17.62 -1.63
C ASN A 33 -24.71 -17.27 -3.13
N ALA A 34 -25.74 -16.59 -3.66
CA ALA A 34 -25.72 -16.11 -5.03
C ALA A 34 -24.61 -15.08 -5.28
N ILE A 35 -24.31 -14.21 -4.28
CA ILE A 35 -23.18 -13.29 -4.35
C ILE A 35 -21.85 -14.06 -4.34
N LEU A 36 -21.70 -15.06 -3.47
CA LEU A 36 -20.51 -15.92 -3.42
C LEU A 36 -20.25 -16.58 -4.78
N GLU A 37 -21.31 -17.11 -5.41
CA GLU A 37 -21.25 -17.78 -6.70
C GLU A 37 -20.85 -16.82 -7.84
N VAL A 38 -21.51 -15.65 -7.96
CA VAL A 38 -21.27 -14.72 -9.06
C VAL A 38 -19.91 -14.03 -8.96
N THR A 39 -19.40 -13.81 -7.74
CA THR A 39 -18.07 -13.20 -7.50
C THR A 39 -16.94 -14.22 -7.54
N LYS A 40 -17.27 -15.52 -7.50
CA LYS A 40 -16.28 -16.62 -7.38
C LYS A 40 -15.34 -16.42 -6.18
N ALA A 41 -15.81 -15.79 -5.12
CA ALA A 41 -14.99 -15.61 -3.92
C ALA A 41 -14.86 -16.96 -3.20
N PRO A 42 -13.65 -17.29 -2.64
CA PRO A 42 -13.48 -18.51 -1.83
C PRO A 42 -14.41 -18.55 -0.63
N GLY A 43 -14.52 -17.43 0.09
CA GLY A 43 -15.39 -17.30 1.24
C GLY A 43 -15.49 -15.87 1.76
N PHE A 44 -16.42 -15.66 2.65
CA PHE A 44 -16.58 -14.41 3.40
C PHE A 44 -17.31 -14.64 4.72
N ALA A 45 -17.24 -13.68 5.61
CA ALA A 45 -18.08 -13.60 6.79
C ALA A 45 -18.83 -12.27 6.84
N VAL A 46 -20.02 -12.26 7.43
CA VAL A 46 -20.85 -11.06 7.61
C VAL A 46 -21.43 -11.00 9.01
N ALA A 47 -21.45 -9.81 9.62
CA ALA A 47 -22.21 -9.52 10.83
C ALA A 47 -23.12 -8.31 10.63
N VAL A 48 -24.32 -8.37 11.24
CA VAL A 48 -25.27 -7.27 11.31
C VAL A 48 -25.59 -6.99 12.77
N VAL A 49 -25.47 -5.74 13.17
CA VAL A 49 -25.77 -5.25 14.51
C VAL A 49 -26.86 -4.18 14.44
N GLU A 50 -27.75 -4.16 15.42
CA GLU A 50 -28.75 -3.12 15.59
C GLU A 50 -28.76 -2.68 17.07
N GLY A 51 -28.46 -1.43 17.31
CA GLY A 51 -28.20 -0.93 18.67
C GLY A 51 -27.08 -1.73 19.37
N GLN A 52 -27.40 -2.38 20.48
CA GLN A 52 -26.47 -3.19 21.26
C GLN A 52 -26.46 -4.70 20.87
N LYS A 53 -27.29 -5.13 19.91
CA LYS A 53 -27.48 -6.54 19.61
C LYS A 53 -26.83 -6.93 18.29
N VAL A 54 -26.13 -8.06 18.28
CA VAL A 54 -25.75 -8.78 17.06
C VAL A 54 -26.96 -9.60 16.61
N LEU A 55 -27.56 -9.22 15.48
CA LEU A 55 -28.76 -9.88 14.95
C LEU A 55 -28.41 -11.04 14.01
N TYR A 56 -27.24 -10.95 13.37
CA TYR A 56 -26.74 -11.95 12.45
C TYR A 56 -25.22 -11.97 12.46
N ALA A 57 -24.61 -13.15 12.48
CA ALA A 57 -23.18 -13.34 12.28
C ALA A 57 -22.94 -14.73 11.70
N LYS A 58 -22.40 -14.80 10.47
CA LYS A 58 -22.20 -16.08 9.77
C LYS A 58 -21.07 -15.99 8.74
N GLY A 59 -20.36 -17.12 8.54
CA GLY A 59 -19.45 -17.36 7.43
C GLY A 59 -20.12 -18.07 6.27
N PHE A 60 -19.59 -17.88 5.06
CA PHE A 60 -20.01 -18.48 3.80
C PHE A 60 -18.79 -18.93 3.01
N GLY A 61 -18.88 -20.06 2.32
CA GLY A 61 -17.76 -20.63 1.59
C GLY A 61 -16.65 -21.11 2.53
N TYR A 62 -15.41 -20.89 2.14
CA TYR A 62 -14.23 -21.48 2.77
C TYR A 62 -13.22 -20.42 3.23
N SER A 63 -12.66 -20.63 4.42
CA SER A 63 -11.48 -19.90 4.91
C SER A 63 -10.19 -20.43 4.24
N ASP A 64 -10.18 -21.73 3.92
CA ASP A 64 -9.16 -22.41 3.12
C ASP A 64 -9.86 -23.13 1.97
N TYR A 65 -9.66 -22.61 0.75
CA TYR A 65 -10.38 -23.10 -0.43
C TYR A 65 -9.88 -24.47 -0.89
N GLU A 66 -8.59 -24.74 -0.81
CA GLU A 66 -7.99 -26.01 -1.22
C GLU A 66 -8.45 -27.15 -0.30
N ASN A 67 -8.37 -26.95 1.01
CA ASN A 67 -8.72 -27.94 2.02
C ASN A 67 -10.20 -27.95 2.39
N LYS A 68 -11.02 -27.07 1.77
CA LYS A 68 -12.47 -26.95 2.02
C LYS A 68 -12.82 -26.68 3.49
N ILE A 69 -11.97 -25.93 4.20
CA ILE A 69 -12.23 -25.55 5.58
C ILE A 69 -13.29 -24.44 5.58
N PRO A 70 -14.46 -24.63 6.21
CA PRO A 70 -15.52 -23.63 6.19
C PRO A 70 -15.12 -22.31 6.86
N ALA A 71 -15.57 -21.20 6.31
CA ALA A 71 -15.52 -19.92 7.00
C ALA A 71 -16.63 -19.81 8.04
N ASP A 72 -16.34 -19.17 9.18
CA ASP A 72 -17.34 -18.87 10.21
C ASP A 72 -17.23 -17.40 10.69
N ALA A 73 -18.08 -17.01 11.64
CA ALA A 73 -18.10 -15.65 12.17
C ALA A 73 -16.86 -15.29 13.02
N ASN A 74 -16.05 -16.25 13.42
CA ASN A 74 -14.80 -16.08 14.17
C ASN A 74 -13.56 -16.20 13.30
N THR A 75 -13.70 -16.56 12.02
CA THR A 75 -12.57 -16.63 11.09
C THR A 75 -11.90 -15.25 10.99
N LEU A 76 -10.58 -15.24 11.12
CA LEU A 76 -9.77 -14.02 10.97
C LEU A 76 -9.54 -13.69 9.50
N TYR A 77 -9.67 -12.42 9.17
CA TYR A 77 -9.35 -11.82 7.88
C TYR A 77 -8.53 -10.55 8.09
N ALA A 78 -7.61 -10.24 7.19
CA ALA A 78 -7.01 -8.91 7.17
C ALA A 78 -8.07 -7.87 6.75
N ILE A 79 -8.24 -6.82 7.55
CA ILE A 79 -9.26 -5.79 7.28
C ILE A 79 -8.74 -4.61 6.47
N GLY A 80 -7.43 -4.61 6.12
CA GLY A 80 -6.81 -3.58 5.32
C GLY A 80 -7.11 -2.17 5.84
N SER A 81 -7.46 -1.27 4.96
CA SER A 81 -7.68 0.15 5.28
C SER A 81 -8.81 0.45 6.26
N SER A 82 -9.68 -0.53 6.61
CA SER A 82 -10.61 -0.36 7.73
C SER A 82 -9.89 -0.13 9.07
N THR A 83 -8.58 -0.43 9.14
CA THR A 83 -7.66 -0.08 10.24
C THR A 83 -7.59 1.43 10.50
N LYS A 84 -7.75 2.27 9.48
CA LYS A 84 -7.57 3.72 9.57
C LYS A 84 -8.45 4.39 10.61
N ALA A 85 -9.68 3.91 10.74
CA ALA A 85 -10.61 4.43 11.75
C ALA A 85 -10.11 4.21 13.18
N PHE A 86 -9.41 3.11 13.46
CA PHE A 86 -8.77 2.86 14.74
C PHE A 86 -7.59 3.80 14.98
N THR A 87 -6.73 3.99 13.97
CA THR A 87 -5.58 4.90 14.07
C THR A 87 -6.00 6.34 14.35
N SER A 88 -7.00 6.86 13.62
CA SER A 88 -7.55 8.19 13.90
C SER A 88 -8.21 8.26 15.28
N ALA A 89 -8.83 7.19 15.76
CA ALA A 89 -9.46 7.15 17.07
C ALA A 89 -8.44 7.22 18.23
N ILE A 90 -7.22 6.72 18.06
CA ILE A 90 -6.13 6.95 19.04
C ILE A 90 -5.91 8.45 19.21
N LEU A 91 -5.77 9.20 18.09
CA LEU A 91 -5.58 10.66 18.17
C LEU A 91 -6.80 11.37 18.82
N GLY A 92 -8.01 10.85 18.57
CA GLY A 92 -9.23 11.31 19.22
C GLY A 92 -9.17 11.16 20.74
N GLN A 93 -8.70 10.03 21.26
CA GLN A 93 -8.49 9.81 22.69
C GLN A 93 -7.37 10.68 23.26
N LEU A 94 -6.23 10.79 22.53
CA LEU A 94 -5.10 11.65 22.96
C LEU A 94 -5.50 13.12 23.01
N ARG A 95 -6.38 13.60 22.12
CA ARG A 95 -6.96 14.94 22.22
C ARG A 95 -7.82 15.09 23.50
N GLN A 96 -8.63 14.10 23.83
CA GLN A 96 -9.44 14.11 25.06
C GLN A 96 -8.57 14.07 26.33
N GLU A 97 -7.35 13.51 26.22
CA GLU A 97 -6.34 13.49 27.28
C GLU A 97 -5.50 14.79 27.33
N ASP A 98 -5.86 15.83 26.56
CA ASP A 98 -5.15 17.11 26.41
C ASP A 98 -3.67 16.97 25.96
N LYS A 99 -3.34 15.88 25.24
CA LYS A 99 -1.97 15.60 24.79
C LYS A 99 -1.64 16.13 23.39
N LEU A 100 -2.66 16.45 22.60
CA LEU A 100 -2.53 17.06 21.28
C LEU A 100 -3.77 17.89 20.92
N SER A 101 -3.62 18.78 19.93
CA SER A 101 -4.73 19.43 19.23
C SER A 101 -4.75 18.96 17.77
N PHE A 102 -5.92 18.81 17.18
CA PHE A 102 -6.03 18.53 15.74
C PHE A 102 -5.57 19.69 14.86
N GLU A 103 -5.43 20.88 15.43
CA GLU A 103 -4.84 22.06 14.78
C GLU A 103 -3.30 22.13 14.95
N ASP A 104 -2.69 21.21 15.69
CA ASP A 104 -1.23 21.13 15.78
C ASP A 104 -0.63 20.75 14.42
N SER A 105 0.53 21.34 14.10
CA SER A 105 1.38 20.83 13.01
C SER A 105 1.93 19.45 13.38
N PRO A 106 1.94 18.47 12.46
CA PRO A 106 2.59 17.17 12.70
C PRO A 106 4.05 17.28 13.14
N ILE A 107 4.77 18.30 12.66
CA ILE A 107 6.19 18.56 12.98
C ILE A 107 6.38 18.88 14.47
N LYS A 108 5.36 19.42 15.15
CA LYS A 108 5.39 19.61 16.62
C LYS A 108 5.62 18.30 17.38
N HIS A 109 5.06 17.21 16.88
CA HIS A 109 5.13 15.88 17.49
C HIS A 109 6.21 14.98 16.88
N ILE A 110 6.60 15.24 15.62
CA ILE A 110 7.65 14.53 14.89
C ILE A 110 8.62 15.60 14.34
N PRO A 111 9.57 16.10 15.14
CA PRO A 111 10.44 17.21 14.74
C PRO A 111 11.31 16.96 13.51
N GLU A 112 11.59 15.69 13.22
CA GLU A 112 12.34 15.22 12.05
C GLU A 112 11.50 15.16 10.76
N LEU A 113 10.18 15.17 10.83
CA LEU A 113 9.30 15.11 9.66
C LEU A 113 9.46 16.37 8.81
N ARG A 114 9.59 16.15 7.51
CA ARG A 114 9.51 17.19 6.48
C ARG A 114 8.55 16.77 5.40
N PHE A 115 7.81 17.73 4.87
CA PHE A 115 7.06 17.61 3.63
C PHE A 115 7.85 18.24 2.49
N TYR A 116 7.41 18.01 1.28
CA TYR A 116 8.08 18.37 0.03
C TYR A 116 8.51 19.85 -0.07
N ASN A 117 7.74 20.77 0.52
CA ASN A 117 8.02 22.19 0.46
C ASN A 117 7.56 22.96 1.72
N ASP A 118 7.95 24.22 1.81
CA ASP A 118 7.66 25.08 2.98
C ASP A 118 6.16 25.39 3.14
N GLU A 119 5.37 25.47 2.04
CA GLU A 119 3.92 25.64 2.14
C GLU A 119 3.29 24.49 2.91
N MET A 120 3.69 23.26 2.60
CA MET A 120 3.22 22.06 3.26
C MET A 120 3.72 21.97 4.71
N ASN A 121 5.01 22.24 4.95
CA ASN A 121 5.61 22.21 6.28
C ASN A 121 4.93 23.19 7.26
N ASN A 122 4.55 24.36 6.77
CA ASN A 122 3.91 25.41 7.57
C ASN A 122 2.38 25.29 7.61
N GLY A 123 1.76 24.66 6.62
CA GLY A 123 0.31 24.68 6.42
C GLY A 123 -0.42 23.43 6.88
N ILE A 124 0.23 22.28 6.89
CA ILE A 124 -0.40 20.99 7.24
C ILE A 124 -0.58 20.88 8.75
N ILE A 125 -1.80 20.49 9.16
CA ILE A 125 -2.17 20.18 10.53
C ILE A 125 -2.61 18.71 10.66
N ILE A 126 -2.66 18.16 11.86
CA ILE A 126 -3.06 16.76 12.12
C ILE A 126 -4.40 16.42 11.46
N LYS A 127 -5.36 17.33 11.49
CA LYS A 127 -6.66 17.19 10.84
C LYS A 127 -6.58 16.90 9.35
N ASP A 128 -5.57 17.44 8.67
CA ASP A 128 -5.35 17.22 7.23
C ASP A 128 -4.85 15.79 6.95
N LEU A 129 -4.04 15.22 7.86
CA LEU A 129 -3.61 13.82 7.81
C LEU A 129 -4.79 12.87 7.92
N MET A 130 -5.72 13.16 8.86
CA MET A 130 -6.89 12.32 9.17
C MET A 130 -7.92 12.31 8.05
N SER A 131 -7.92 13.31 7.17
CA SER A 131 -8.96 13.52 6.15
C SER A 131 -8.45 13.51 4.71
N HIS A 132 -7.20 13.06 4.47
CA HIS A 132 -6.61 12.93 3.13
C HIS A 132 -6.65 14.21 2.29
N ARG A 133 -6.31 15.36 2.89
CA ARG A 133 -6.36 16.66 2.20
C ARG A 133 -5.05 17.44 2.25
N THR A 134 -3.93 16.72 2.31
CA THR A 134 -2.57 17.32 2.34
C THR A 134 -2.09 17.82 1.00
N GLY A 135 -2.71 17.40 -0.11
CA GLY A 135 -2.24 17.68 -1.48
C GLY A 135 -1.29 16.61 -2.03
N LEU A 136 -0.87 15.65 -1.20
CA LEU A 136 -0.07 14.50 -1.65
C LEU A 136 -0.95 13.46 -2.34
N PRO A 137 -0.53 12.89 -3.48
CA PRO A 137 -1.15 11.70 -4.05
C PRO A 137 -0.73 10.45 -3.26
N ARG A 138 -1.07 9.26 -3.76
CA ARG A 138 -0.89 8.00 -2.99
C ARG A 138 0.56 7.67 -2.68
N HIS A 139 1.45 7.78 -3.66
CA HIS A 139 2.84 7.30 -3.60
C HIS A 139 2.98 5.86 -3.09
N ASP A 140 1.98 4.99 -3.35
CA ASP A 140 1.93 3.64 -2.77
C ASP A 140 3.10 2.75 -3.20
N PHE A 141 3.62 2.90 -4.42
CA PHE A 141 4.80 2.13 -4.83
C PHE A 141 6.03 2.40 -3.95
N SER A 142 6.09 3.56 -3.27
CA SER A 142 7.18 3.88 -2.34
C SER A 142 7.28 2.89 -1.17
N TRP A 143 6.17 2.39 -0.65
CA TRP A 143 6.17 1.41 0.44
C TRP A 143 5.88 -0.01 -0.03
N TYR A 144 5.16 -0.17 -1.14
CA TYR A 144 4.75 -1.48 -1.65
C TYR A 144 5.88 -2.20 -2.40
N LEU A 145 6.54 -1.51 -3.37
CA LEU A 145 7.69 -2.08 -4.10
C LEU A 145 9.01 -2.00 -3.31
N PHE A 146 9.10 -1.07 -2.36
CA PHE A 146 10.29 -0.82 -1.57
C PHE A 146 10.01 -0.97 -0.06
N PRO A 147 9.57 -2.16 0.40
CA PRO A 147 9.19 -2.38 1.78
C PRO A 147 10.40 -2.24 2.73
N THR A 148 10.11 -1.71 3.91
CA THR A 148 11.06 -1.57 5.03
C THR A 148 10.34 -1.81 6.34
N ASP A 149 11.04 -2.33 7.34
CA ASP A 149 10.52 -2.55 8.68
C ASP A 149 10.64 -1.29 9.57
N SER A 150 11.34 -0.25 9.07
CA SER A 150 11.56 1.01 9.79
C SER A 150 10.50 2.07 9.42
N ARG A 151 9.67 2.46 10.39
CA ARG A 151 8.73 3.58 10.25
C ARG A 151 9.44 4.90 10.00
N ASP A 152 10.56 5.14 10.68
CA ASP A 152 11.37 6.35 10.50
C ASP A 152 11.87 6.45 9.05
N SER A 153 12.34 5.33 8.47
CA SER A 153 12.75 5.28 7.06
C SER A 153 11.61 5.63 6.10
N LEU A 154 10.38 5.15 6.34
CA LEU A 154 9.22 5.54 5.54
C LEU A 154 8.84 7.01 5.75
N MET A 155 8.86 7.49 6.99
CA MET A 155 8.55 8.89 7.31
C MET A 155 9.50 9.87 6.59
N MET A 156 10.79 9.56 6.51
CA MET A 156 11.77 10.38 5.79
C MET A 156 11.51 10.45 4.27
N ARG A 157 10.83 9.47 3.69
CA ARG A 157 10.48 9.51 2.25
C ARG A 157 9.45 10.59 1.91
N ILE A 158 8.66 11.05 2.90
CA ILE A 158 7.61 12.06 2.71
C ILE A 158 8.19 13.39 2.20
N GLU A 159 9.39 13.76 2.62
CA GLU A 159 10.09 14.96 2.15
C GLU A 159 10.30 14.98 0.63
N HIS A 160 10.39 13.80 0.02
CA HIS A 160 10.66 13.63 -1.41
C HIS A 160 9.40 13.27 -2.22
N GLN A 161 8.21 13.27 -1.60
CA GLN A 161 6.94 12.99 -2.25
C GLN A 161 6.31 14.28 -2.78
N GLU A 162 6.33 14.42 -4.10
CA GLU A 162 5.78 15.59 -4.77
C GLU A 162 4.26 15.67 -4.60
N PRO A 163 3.69 16.84 -4.22
CA PRO A 163 2.25 17.05 -4.20
C PRO A 163 1.71 17.28 -5.62
N PHE A 164 0.50 16.80 -5.89
CA PHE A 164 -0.18 17.08 -7.15
C PHE A 164 -1.04 18.36 -7.09
N THR A 165 -1.32 18.85 -5.86
CA THR A 165 -2.10 20.08 -5.65
C THR A 165 -1.73 20.73 -4.31
N GLY A 166 -2.21 21.94 -4.04
CA GLY A 166 -2.02 22.62 -2.75
C GLY A 166 -2.83 22.00 -1.63
N VAL A 167 -2.42 22.28 -0.39
CA VAL A 167 -3.06 21.78 0.84
C VAL A 167 -4.54 22.16 0.87
N ARG A 168 -5.43 21.21 1.21
CA ARG A 168 -6.90 21.34 1.33
C ARG A 168 -7.65 21.67 0.04
N LYS A 169 -6.99 21.68 -1.12
CA LYS A 169 -7.67 21.99 -2.39
C LYS A 169 -8.43 20.81 -2.95
N GLN A 170 -7.88 19.59 -2.82
CA GLN A 170 -8.47 18.38 -3.36
C GLN A 170 -8.19 17.19 -2.44
N TRP A 171 -9.18 16.29 -2.33
CA TRP A 171 -9.02 15.02 -1.63
C TRP A 171 -8.19 14.05 -2.48
N TYR A 172 -7.23 13.38 -1.84
CA TYR A 172 -6.53 12.28 -2.45
C TYR A 172 -6.03 11.29 -1.39
N TYR A 173 -6.40 10.03 -1.55
CA TYR A 173 -6.09 8.98 -0.60
C TYR A 173 -4.58 8.76 -0.45
N ASN A 174 -4.05 8.81 0.77
CA ASN A 174 -2.62 8.64 1.02
C ASN A 174 -2.38 7.83 2.31
N ASN A 175 -1.67 6.70 2.20
CA ASN A 175 -1.39 5.80 3.31
C ASN A 175 -0.33 6.37 4.28
N PHE A 176 0.65 7.14 3.78
CA PHE A 176 1.68 7.77 4.62
C PHE A 176 1.09 8.71 5.67
N MET A 177 -0.05 9.34 5.38
CA MET A 177 -0.71 10.23 6.34
C MET A 177 -1.30 9.46 7.54
N PHE A 178 -1.65 8.19 7.37
CA PHE A 178 -2.05 7.33 8.48
C PHE A 178 -0.86 6.70 9.19
N LEU A 179 0.23 6.42 8.49
CA LEU A 179 1.51 6.11 9.13
C LEU A 179 1.94 7.25 10.06
N ALA A 180 1.92 8.50 9.59
CA ALA A 180 2.27 9.67 10.39
C ALA A 180 1.39 9.81 11.65
N GLN A 181 0.08 9.54 11.56
CA GLN A 181 -0.82 9.50 12.73
C GLN A 181 -0.38 8.44 13.75
N GLY A 182 0.01 7.25 13.28
CA GLY A 182 0.54 6.19 14.13
C GLY A 182 1.82 6.61 14.84
N VAL A 183 2.77 7.21 14.11
CA VAL A 183 4.03 7.72 14.69
C VAL A 183 3.78 8.85 15.70
N ILE A 184 2.84 9.77 15.44
CA ILE A 184 2.43 10.80 16.42
C ILE A 184 1.94 10.12 17.71
N ALA A 185 1.11 9.09 17.60
CA ALA A 185 0.63 8.35 18.77
C ALA A 185 1.78 7.69 19.55
N GLU A 186 2.74 7.07 18.85
CA GLU A 186 3.94 6.47 19.46
C GLU A 186 4.79 7.50 20.20
N LYS A 187 5.08 8.64 19.58
CA LYS A 187 5.88 9.71 20.19
C LYS A 187 5.21 10.29 21.45
N ILE A 188 3.88 10.43 21.45
CA ILE A 188 3.13 10.97 22.60
C ILE A 188 3.00 9.94 23.73
N THR A 189 2.76 8.67 23.41
CA THR A 189 2.48 7.62 24.42
C THR A 189 3.73 6.90 24.90
N GLY A 190 4.82 6.94 24.13
CA GLY A 190 6.02 6.13 24.35
C GLY A 190 5.81 4.63 24.09
N LYS A 191 4.70 4.24 23.43
CA LYS A 191 4.32 2.86 23.13
C LYS A 191 4.19 2.66 21.63
N PRO A 192 4.53 1.48 21.08
CA PRO A 192 4.25 1.13 19.69
C PRO A 192 2.76 1.32 19.35
N TRP A 193 2.47 1.60 18.07
CA TRP A 193 1.08 1.74 17.60
C TRP A 193 0.25 0.49 17.88
N GLU A 194 0.82 -0.69 17.73
CA GLU A 194 0.18 -1.99 18.00
C GLU A 194 -0.30 -2.09 19.44
N GLU A 195 0.54 -1.69 20.40
CA GLU A 195 0.18 -1.69 21.82
C GLU A 195 -0.91 -0.66 22.13
N ASN A 196 -0.85 0.51 21.48
CA ASN A 196 -1.92 1.51 21.59
C ASN A 196 -3.28 0.95 21.08
N ILE A 197 -3.29 0.21 19.95
CA ILE A 197 -4.50 -0.43 19.43
C ILE A 197 -5.03 -1.46 20.41
N GLU A 198 -4.16 -2.33 20.92
CA GLU A 198 -4.55 -3.40 21.85
C GLU A 198 -5.14 -2.84 23.14
N GLU A 199 -4.45 -1.91 23.78
CA GLU A 199 -4.86 -1.35 25.09
C GLU A 199 -6.08 -0.44 24.98
N ARG A 200 -6.18 0.35 23.93
CA ARG A 200 -7.23 1.36 23.78
C ARG A 200 -8.52 0.82 23.17
N PHE A 201 -8.43 -0.28 22.39
CA PHE A 201 -9.59 -0.81 21.68
C PHE A 201 -9.79 -2.32 21.88
N PHE A 202 -8.81 -3.18 21.59
CA PHE A 202 -9.06 -4.62 21.62
C PHE A 202 -9.43 -5.11 23.00
N LYS A 203 -8.66 -4.78 24.03
CA LYS A 203 -8.95 -5.16 25.43
C LYS A 203 -10.28 -4.57 25.94
N PRO A 204 -10.52 -3.25 25.86
CA PRO A 204 -11.76 -2.66 26.38
C PRO A 204 -13.03 -3.10 25.65
N LEU A 205 -12.93 -3.44 24.35
CA LEU A 205 -14.05 -3.93 23.57
C LEU A 205 -14.20 -5.47 23.66
N GLY A 206 -13.21 -6.18 24.21
CA GLY A 206 -13.18 -7.63 24.23
C GLY A 206 -13.00 -8.26 22.86
N MET A 207 -12.22 -7.61 21.96
CA MET A 207 -11.88 -8.08 20.61
C MET A 207 -10.73 -9.10 20.68
N ASN A 208 -10.97 -10.23 21.34
CA ASN A 208 -9.94 -11.16 21.77
C ASN A 208 -9.27 -11.96 20.64
N ARG A 209 -9.85 -11.97 19.45
CA ARG A 209 -9.25 -12.62 18.29
C ARG A 209 -8.49 -11.67 17.39
N SER A 210 -8.75 -10.37 17.53
CA SER A 210 -8.11 -9.34 16.72
C SER A 210 -6.63 -9.17 17.08
N ASN A 211 -5.80 -8.97 16.06
CA ASN A 211 -4.36 -8.71 16.21
C ASN A 211 -3.90 -7.70 15.14
N THR A 212 -2.64 -7.29 15.22
CA THR A 212 -2.07 -6.27 14.32
C THR A 212 -0.91 -6.79 13.48
N ARG A 213 -0.56 -8.07 13.60
CA ARG A 213 0.59 -8.69 12.94
C ARG A 213 0.16 -9.85 12.08
N ILE A 214 0.66 -9.89 10.86
CA ILE A 214 0.34 -10.99 9.93
C ILE A 214 0.82 -12.35 10.43
N GLN A 215 1.93 -12.39 11.19
CA GLN A 215 2.43 -13.62 11.78
C GLN A 215 1.43 -14.22 12.78
N GLU A 216 0.85 -13.39 13.66
CA GLU A 216 -0.17 -13.83 14.62
C GLU A 216 -1.44 -14.35 13.91
N MET A 217 -1.81 -13.73 12.78
CA MET A 217 -2.90 -14.24 11.95
C MET A 217 -2.56 -15.62 11.37
N LYS A 218 -1.37 -15.81 10.79
CA LYS A 218 -0.93 -17.07 10.19
C LYS A 218 -0.84 -18.21 11.20
N GLU A 219 -0.52 -17.92 12.45
CA GLU A 219 -0.44 -18.88 13.54
C GLU A 219 -1.82 -19.23 14.16
N SER A 220 -2.86 -18.46 13.83
CA SER A 220 -4.20 -18.70 14.34
C SER A 220 -4.83 -19.96 13.73
N SER A 221 -5.47 -20.79 14.55
CA SER A 221 -6.16 -22.01 14.13
C SER A 221 -7.41 -21.76 13.23
N ASN A 222 -7.93 -20.54 13.19
CA ASN A 222 -9.09 -20.15 12.38
C ASN A 222 -8.82 -18.81 11.73
N ALA A 223 -7.90 -18.79 10.77
CA ALA A 223 -7.59 -17.66 9.90
C ALA A 223 -7.84 -18.05 8.45
N ALA A 224 -8.33 -17.11 7.67
CA ALA A 224 -8.50 -17.30 6.24
C ALA A 224 -7.15 -17.18 5.50
N LEU A 225 -6.96 -17.99 4.46
CA LEU A 225 -5.91 -17.82 3.47
C LEU A 225 -6.36 -16.79 2.42
N GLY A 226 -5.41 -16.01 1.90
CA GLY A 226 -5.68 -14.99 0.89
C GLY A 226 -5.75 -15.56 -0.53
N TYR A 227 -6.63 -15.00 -1.35
CA TYR A 227 -6.85 -15.43 -2.74
C TYR A 227 -7.03 -14.26 -3.69
N GLU A 228 -6.78 -14.52 -4.96
CA GLU A 228 -7.11 -13.65 -6.07
C GLU A 228 -7.88 -14.40 -7.15
N LEU A 229 -8.56 -13.67 -8.02
CA LEU A 229 -9.25 -14.24 -9.17
C LEU A 229 -8.43 -13.94 -10.44
N LYS A 230 -7.67 -14.93 -10.93
CA LYS A 230 -6.92 -14.82 -12.20
C LYS A 230 -7.83 -15.10 -13.39
N LYS A 231 -7.70 -14.28 -14.45
CA LYS A 231 -8.44 -14.45 -15.72
C LYS A 231 -9.96 -14.61 -15.52
N ASP A 232 -10.52 -13.88 -14.57
CA ASP A 232 -11.95 -13.90 -14.20
C ASP A 232 -12.54 -15.27 -13.83
N SER A 233 -11.73 -16.30 -13.64
CA SER A 233 -12.23 -17.66 -13.48
C SER A 233 -11.45 -18.54 -12.53
N ILE A 234 -10.18 -18.30 -12.34
CA ILE A 234 -9.28 -19.17 -11.58
C ILE A 234 -9.07 -18.57 -10.20
N ILE A 235 -9.58 -19.26 -9.18
CA ILE A 235 -9.26 -18.94 -7.78
C ILE A 235 -7.83 -19.39 -7.53
N SER A 236 -6.93 -18.44 -7.26
CA SER A 236 -5.52 -18.70 -7.02
C SER A 236 -5.14 -18.18 -5.65
N LYS A 237 -4.37 -18.99 -4.90
CA LYS A 237 -3.82 -18.54 -3.63
C LYS A 237 -2.91 -17.33 -3.87
N MET A 238 -3.05 -16.31 -3.05
CA MET A 238 -2.22 -15.11 -3.10
C MET A 238 -1.40 -15.01 -1.83
N ASP A 239 -0.09 -14.91 -1.97
CA ASP A 239 0.77 -14.64 -0.83
C ASP A 239 0.61 -13.18 -0.38
N TYR A 240 0.78 -12.99 0.90
CA TYR A 240 0.75 -11.70 1.55
C TYR A 240 1.92 -11.58 2.53
N TYR A 241 2.48 -10.38 2.63
CA TYR A 241 3.66 -10.09 3.42
C TYR A 241 3.36 -9.11 4.56
N ASP A 242 4.31 -9.01 5.47
CA ASP A 242 4.21 -8.07 6.58
C ASP A 242 4.42 -6.64 6.09
N ILE A 243 3.41 -5.79 6.30
CA ILE A 243 3.48 -4.35 6.04
C ILE A 243 3.96 -3.56 7.26
N ALA A 244 4.65 -4.22 8.20
CA ALA A 244 4.94 -3.76 9.57
C ALA A 244 5.15 -2.26 9.74
N ALA A 245 6.00 -1.64 8.93
CA ALA A 245 6.23 -0.20 9.00
C ALA A 245 4.97 0.61 8.65
N MET A 246 4.11 0.12 7.72
CA MET A 246 2.87 0.78 7.29
C MET A 246 1.64 0.34 8.11
N SER A 247 1.81 -0.42 9.21
CA SER A 247 0.75 -0.97 10.06
C SER A 247 -0.38 0.01 10.40
N PRO A 248 -0.11 1.28 10.76
CA PRO A 248 -1.16 2.22 11.11
C PRO A 248 -2.18 2.50 9.99
N ALA A 249 -1.82 2.21 8.74
CA ALA A 249 -2.68 2.39 7.59
C ALA A 249 -3.51 1.15 7.23
N GLY A 250 -3.14 -0.09 7.70
CA GLY A 250 -3.80 -1.26 7.16
C GLY A 250 -3.55 -2.64 7.76
N SER A 251 -2.92 -2.82 8.93
CA SER A 251 -2.46 -4.14 9.37
C SER A 251 -3.39 -4.92 10.30
N ILE A 252 -4.50 -4.37 10.75
CA ILE A 252 -5.40 -5.09 11.67
C ILE A 252 -5.97 -6.33 10.96
N ASN A 253 -5.93 -7.45 11.67
CA ASN A 253 -6.63 -8.68 11.34
C ASN A 253 -7.75 -8.90 12.36
N SER A 254 -8.95 -9.25 11.90
CA SER A 254 -10.10 -9.38 12.78
C SER A 254 -11.15 -10.35 12.23
N SER A 255 -12.12 -10.67 13.06
CA SER A 255 -13.32 -11.44 12.71
C SER A 255 -14.55 -10.54 12.69
N VAL A 256 -15.64 -10.99 12.02
CA VAL A 256 -16.89 -10.20 12.03
C VAL A 256 -17.51 -10.11 13.43
N ASN A 257 -17.27 -11.11 14.29
CA ASN A 257 -17.70 -11.06 15.70
C ASN A 257 -16.97 -9.95 16.47
N ASP A 258 -15.64 -9.82 16.31
CA ASP A 258 -14.89 -8.75 16.99
C ASP A 258 -15.19 -7.37 16.38
N MET A 259 -15.21 -7.27 15.05
CA MET A 259 -15.56 -6.01 14.37
C MET A 259 -16.99 -5.55 14.69
N SER A 260 -17.92 -6.45 15.01
CA SER A 260 -19.26 -6.08 15.46
C SER A 260 -19.23 -5.27 16.78
N LYS A 261 -18.26 -5.56 17.68
CA LYS A 261 -18.06 -4.81 18.94
C LYS A 261 -17.54 -3.42 18.66
N TRP A 262 -16.60 -3.27 17.71
CA TRP A 262 -16.12 -1.99 17.23
C TRP A 262 -17.24 -1.13 16.64
N VAL A 263 -18.03 -1.66 15.72
CA VAL A 263 -19.15 -0.95 15.09
C VAL A 263 -20.21 -0.56 16.12
N ARG A 264 -20.51 -1.44 17.09
CA ARG A 264 -21.43 -1.13 18.19
C ARG A 264 -20.99 0.08 19.01
N SER A 265 -19.69 0.25 19.24
CA SER A 265 -19.21 1.45 19.95
C SER A 265 -19.51 2.74 19.16
N TRP A 266 -19.40 2.72 17.84
CA TRP A 266 -19.72 3.87 16.99
C TRP A 266 -21.20 4.23 17.01
N ILE A 267 -22.10 3.26 16.88
CA ILE A 267 -23.56 3.49 16.86
C ILE A 267 -24.13 3.79 18.26
N ASN A 268 -23.38 3.52 19.32
CA ASN A 268 -23.78 3.76 20.70
C ASN A 268 -23.03 4.95 21.35
N ASN A 269 -22.80 6.00 20.58
CA ASN A 269 -22.16 7.24 21.04
C ASN A 269 -20.79 7.04 21.71
N GLY A 270 -20.01 6.09 21.19
CA GLY A 270 -18.66 5.79 21.64
C GLY A 270 -18.58 4.86 22.86
N LYS A 271 -19.67 4.23 23.29
CA LYS A 271 -19.73 3.42 24.50
C LYS A 271 -19.69 1.91 24.26
N ASN A 272 -19.08 1.19 25.20
CA ASN A 272 -19.22 -0.25 25.38
C ASN A 272 -19.67 -0.51 26.83
N GLY A 273 -20.94 -0.83 27.03
CA GLY A 273 -21.57 -0.76 28.35
C GLY A 273 -21.49 0.65 28.94
N ASP A 274 -20.97 0.78 30.14
CA ASP A 274 -20.78 2.08 30.81
C ASP A 274 -19.45 2.78 30.42
N ALA A 275 -18.52 2.06 29.81
CA ALA A 275 -17.21 2.58 29.44
C ALA A 275 -17.27 3.43 28.16
N GLN A 276 -16.75 4.66 28.23
CA GLN A 276 -16.56 5.54 27.07
C GLN A 276 -15.28 5.14 26.34
N ILE A 277 -15.38 4.53 25.18
CA ILE A 277 -14.25 4.08 24.34
C ILE A 277 -13.83 5.20 23.36
N LEU A 278 -14.82 5.80 22.70
CA LEU A 278 -14.59 6.90 21.76
C LEU A 278 -15.12 8.20 22.37
N PRO A 279 -14.28 9.25 22.52
CA PRO A 279 -14.76 10.55 23.00
C PRO A 279 -15.89 11.08 22.13
N GLU A 280 -16.97 11.60 22.75
CA GLU A 280 -18.16 12.04 22.01
C GLU A 280 -17.87 13.18 21.02
N ALA A 281 -17.02 14.13 21.41
CA ALA A 281 -16.61 15.22 20.52
C ALA A 281 -15.84 14.70 19.29
N TYR A 282 -14.92 13.75 19.50
CA TYR A 282 -14.19 13.09 18.40
C TYR A 282 -15.15 12.34 17.47
N LEU A 283 -16.06 11.54 18.04
CA LEU A 283 -17.00 10.74 17.26
C LEU A 283 -17.82 11.63 16.32
N LYS A 284 -18.39 12.72 16.81
CA LYS A 284 -19.18 13.67 16.01
C LYS A 284 -18.38 14.26 14.85
N GLU A 285 -17.13 14.66 15.10
CA GLU A 285 -16.27 15.20 14.06
C GLU A 285 -15.82 14.14 13.06
N ALA A 286 -15.48 12.93 13.53
CA ALA A 286 -14.97 11.84 12.70
C ALA A 286 -15.96 11.38 11.63
N ILE A 287 -17.26 11.45 11.94
CA ILE A 287 -18.34 11.11 11.00
C ILE A 287 -19.01 12.33 10.36
N SER A 288 -18.38 13.50 10.45
CA SER A 288 -18.79 14.72 9.75
C SER A 288 -17.89 14.97 8.55
N SER A 289 -18.44 15.58 7.48
CA SER A 289 -17.68 15.90 6.26
C SER A 289 -16.51 16.84 6.56
N GLN A 290 -15.29 16.37 6.34
CA GLN A 290 -14.06 17.13 6.46
C GLN A 290 -13.48 17.50 5.08
N MET A 291 -13.78 16.69 4.06
CA MET A 291 -13.37 16.93 2.68
C MET A 291 -14.32 16.23 1.70
N VAL A 292 -14.61 16.90 0.58
CA VAL A 292 -15.35 16.30 -0.53
C VAL A 292 -14.44 15.35 -1.30
N VAL A 293 -14.87 14.11 -1.50
CA VAL A 293 -14.15 13.08 -2.29
C VAL A 293 -14.54 13.18 -3.77
N GLY A 294 -15.83 13.32 -4.04
CA GLY A 294 -16.36 13.44 -5.38
C GLY A 294 -17.64 14.27 -5.41
N SER A 295 -17.83 14.98 -6.50
CA SER A 295 -18.92 15.94 -6.72
C SER A 295 -19.75 15.65 -7.98
N GLY A 296 -19.80 14.37 -8.40
CA GLY A 296 -20.63 13.96 -9.53
C GLY A 296 -22.13 14.04 -9.23
N LEU A 297 -22.94 14.13 -10.29
CA LEU A 297 -24.40 13.95 -10.17
C LEU A 297 -24.71 12.51 -9.75
N PRO A 298 -25.82 12.28 -9.02
CA PRO A 298 -26.28 10.94 -8.70
C PRO A 298 -26.50 10.07 -9.96
N ASP A 299 -26.25 8.77 -9.83
CA ASP A 299 -26.56 7.81 -10.87
C ASP A 299 -28.08 7.80 -11.12
N LYS A 300 -28.49 7.73 -12.40
CA LYS A 300 -29.91 7.71 -12.77
C LYS A 300 -30.63 6.45 -12.27
N GLU A 301 -29.93 5.34 -12.14
CA GLU A 301 -30.46 4.08 -11.65
C GLU A 301 -30.57 4.08 -10.11
N PHE A 302 -29.67 4.81 -9.43
CA PHE A 302 -29.64 4.93 -7.97
C PHE A 302 -29.56 6.40 -7.53
N PRO A 303 -30.61 7.21 -7.80
CA PRO A 303 -30.58 8.66 -7.55
C PRO A 303 -30.54 9.02 -6.05
N ASP A 304 -30.88 8.09 -5.18
CA ASP A 304 -30.86 8.17 -3.72
C ASP A 304 -29.52 7.72 -3.09
N MET A 305 -28.55 7.31 -3.95
CA MET A 305 -27.18 6.97 -3.56
C MET A 305 -26.24 8.04 -4.09
N HIS A 306 -25.96 9.05 -3.28
CA HIS A 306 -25.20 10.21 -3.70
C HIS A 306 -24.32 10.75 -2.55
N MET A 307 -23.56 11.83 -2.83
CA MET A 307 -22.53 12.43 -2.01
C MET A 307 -21.39 11.46 -1.70
N SER A 308 -20.18 11.96 -1.80
CA SER A 308 -18.98 11.24 -1.39
C SER A 308 -18.07 12.22 -0.67
N ASN A 309 -17.98 12.05 0.64
CA ASN A 309 -17.16 12.87 1.52
C ASN A 309 -16.26 11.99 2.37
N TYR A 310 -15.29 12.58 3.03
CA TYR A 310 -14.41 11.89 3.96
C TYR A 310 -14.36 12.63 5.31
N GLY A 311 -14.45 11.86 6.38
CA GLY A 311 -14.27 12.29 7.76
C GLY A 311 -12.86 11.96 8.28
N TYR A 312 -12.74 11.43 9.50
CA TYR A 312 -11.48 10.95 10.05
C TYR A 312 -11.41 9.42 9.96
N GLY A 313 -10.87 8.92 8.84
CA GLY A 313 -10.81 7.49 8.57
C GLY A 313 -12.14 6.86 8.15
N TRP A 314 -13.11 7.66 7.68
CA TRP A 314 -14.43 7.21 7.24
C TRP A 314 -14.88 7.90 5.96
N PHE A 315 -15.41 7.14 5.01
CA PHE A 315 -16.21 7.66 3.90
C PHE A 315 -17.65 7.93 4.38
N LEU A 316 -18.23 8.99 3.87
CA LEU A 316 -19.57 9.46 4.22
C LEU A 316 -20.39 9.65 2.94
N SER A 317 -21.59 9.09 2.92
CA SER A 317 -22.45 9.14 1.74
C SER A 317 -23.93 9.00 2.10
N SER A 318 -24.82 9.28 1.15
CA SER A 318 -26.20 8.88 1.20
C SER A 318 -26.36 7.48 0.59
N TYR A 319 -27.08 6.62 1.26
CA TYR A 319 -27.49 5.33 0.76
C TYR A 319 -29.01 5.19 0.92
N ARG A 320 -29.76 5.26 -0.17
CA ARG A 320 -31.24 5.24 -0.18
C ARG A 320 -31.86 6.26 0.80
N GLY A 321 -31.26 7.46 0.85
CA GLY A 321 -31.70 8.52 1.77
C GLY A 321 -31.18 8.40 3.21
N HIS A 322 -30.54 7.30 3.59
CA HIS A 322 -29.94 7.10 4.92
C HIS A 322 -28.48 7.60 4.95
N TYR A 323 -28.07 8.17 6.07
CA TYR A 323 -26.68 8.59 6.27
C TYR A 323 -25.79 7.39 6.51
N ARG A 324 -24.91 7.09 5.55
CA ARG A 324 -23.99 5.96 5.61
C ARG A 324 -22.58 6.44 5.94
N VAL A 325 -21.99 5.82 6.95
CA VAL A 325 -20.58 5.92 7.31
C VAL A 325 -19.93 4.58 7.03
N GLU A 326 -18.84 4.56 6.25
CA GLU A 326 -18.17 3.31 5.90
C GLU A 326 -16.68 3.47 5.66
N HIS A 327 -15.92 2.39 5.79
CA HIS A 327 -14.59 2.29 5.21
C HIS A 327 -14.37 0.89 4.69
N GLY A 328 -13.94 0.80 3.44
CA GLY A 328 -13.46 -0.43 2.84
C GLY A 328 -12.02 -0.73 3.23
N GLY A 329 -11.62 -1.97 3.04
CA GLY A 329 -10.23 -2.39 3.13
C GLY A 329 -9.90 -3.30 1.96
N ASN A 330 -8.71 -3.15 1.41
CA ASN A 330 -8.14 -4.09 0.46
C ASN A 330 -6.65 -4.22 0.76
N ILE A 331 -6.20 -5.44 0.89
CA ILE A 331 -4.81 -5.82 1.06
C ILE A 331 -4.65 -7.21 0.44
N ASP A 332 -3.44 -7.58 0.07
CA ASP A 332 -3.16 -8.82 -0.65
C ASP A 332 -4.01 -10.01 -0.17
N GLY A 333 -4.82 -10.56 -1.08
CA GLY A 333 -5.70 -11.68 -0.81
C GLY A 333 -6.98 -11.40 -0.02
N PHE A 334 -7.23 -10.16 0.45
CA PHE A 334 -8.36 -9.84 1.32
C PHE A 334 -9.07 -8.55 0.92
N SER A 335 -10.38 -8.52 1.13
CA SER A 335 -11.18 -7.29 1.05
C SER A 335 -12.16 -7.22 2.22
N ALA A 336 -12.48 -6.01 2.65
CA ALA A 336 -13.35 -5.75 3.79
C ALA A 336 -14.26 -4.55 3.53
N ASN A 337 -15.38 -4.50 4.26
CA ASN A 337 -16.16 -3.28 4.43
C ASN A 337 -16.75 -3.25 5.83
N VAL A 338 -16.58 -2.11 6.48
CA VAL A 338 -17.17 -1.79 7.78
C VAL A 338 -18.09 -0.59 7.55
N ALA A 339 -19.39 -0.77 7.74
CA ALA A 339 -20.37 0.27 7.53
C ALA A 339 -21.33 0.38 8.70
N PHE A 340 -21.83 1.59 8.94
CA PHE A 340 -22.92 1.83 9.89
C PHE A 340 -23.77 3.02 9.47
N PHE A 341 -25.00 3.04 9.96
CA PHE A 341 -26.02 4.03 9.73
C PHE A 341 -26.39 4.61 11.10
N PRO A 342 -25.78 5.74 11.50
CA PRO A 342 -25.91 6.26 12.88
C PRO A 342 -27.35 6.53 13.29
N THR A 343 -28.15 7.11 12.38
CA THR A 343 -29.57 7.47 12.65
C THR A 343 -30.46 6.25 12.75
N ASP A 344 -30.09 5.13 12.14
CA ASP A 344 -30.84 3.87 12.12
C ASP A 344 -30.32 2.87 13.16
N SER A 345 -29.25 3.22 13.86
CA SER A 345 -28.55 2.34 14.81
C SER A 345 -28.18 0.99 14.21
N LEU A 346 -27.89 0.95 12.90
CA LEU A 346 -27.57 -0.26 12.14
C LEU A 346 -26.07 -0.28 11.81
N GLY A 347 -25.44 -1.45 11.97
CA GLY A 347 -24.06 -1.69 11.55
C GLY A 347 -23.94 -2.99 10.76
N ILE A 348 -23.05 -2.99 9.77
CA ILE A 348 -22.80 -4.14 8.90
C ILE A 348 -21.30 -4.28 8.70
N VAL A 349 -20.76 -5.47 8.94
CA VAL A 349 -19.36 -5.82 8.71
C VAL A 349 -19.31 -6.97 7.73
N VAL A 350 -18.48 -6.84 6.69
CA VAL A 350 -18.26 -7.91 5.71
C VAL A 350 -16.76 -8.05 5.47
N LEU A 351 -16.25 -9.26 5.65
CA LEU A 351 -14.84 -9.61 5.48
C LEU A 351 -14.74 -10.79 4.50
N THR A 352 -13.87 -10.72 3.51
CA THR A 352 -13.67 -11.80 2.52
C THR A 352 -12.19 -12.05 2.24
N ASN A 353 -11.88 -13.27 1.90
CA ASN A 353 -10.55 -13.71 1.51
C ASN A 353 -10.36 -13.72 -0.03
N GLN A 354 -10.80 -12.65 -0.68
CA GLN A 354 -10.55 -12.40 -2.10
C GLN A 354 -10.02 -10.98 -2.28
N ASN A 355 -8.90 -10.87 -2.99
CA ASN A 355 -8.31 -9.58 -3.34
C ASN A 355 -9.19 -8.79 -4.31
N GLY A 356 -9.36 -7.49 -4.09
CA GLY A 356 -10.12 -6.61 -4.98
C GLY A 356 -11.60 -7.03 -5.15
N SER A 357 -12.21 -7.64 -4.13
CA SER A 357 -13.51 -8.29 -4.21
C SER A 357 -14.68 -7.31 -4.17
N ALA A 358 -15.71 -7.60 -4.96
CA ALA A 358 -17.01 -6.92 -4.87
C ALA A 358 -17.89 -7.45 -3.71
N VAL A 359 -17.57 -8.61 -3.14
CA VAL A 359 -18.34 -9.23 -2.04
C VAL A 359 -18.67 -8.25 -0.92
N PRO A 360 -17.72 -7.46 -0.37
CA PRO A 360 -18.04 -6.59 0.74
C PRO A 360 -19.15 -5.58 0.45
N SER A 361 -19.14 -4.97 -0.73
CA SER A 361 -20.15 -3.99 -1.12
C SER A 361 -21.51 -4.62 -1.45
N LEU A 362 -21.51 -5.76 -2.14
CA LEU A 362 -22.74 -6.46 -2.52
C LEU A 362 -23.47 -7.02 -1.29
N VAL A 363 -22.73 -7.68 -0.39
CA VAL A 363 -23.29 -8.22 0.86
C VAL A 363 -23.77 -7.10 1.77
N ARG A 364 -22.98 -6.02 1.94
CA ARG A 364 -23.40 -4.84 2.71
C ARG A 364 -24.70 -4.26 2.17
N ASN A 365 -24.80 -4.04 0.87
CA ASN A 365 -25.99 -3.46 0.25
C ASN A 365 -27.21 -4.39 0.41
N THR A 366 -27.04 -5.70 0.21
CA THR A 366 -28.10 -6.70 0.44
C THR A 366 -28.64 -6.64 1.86
N MET A 367 -27.75 -6.56 2.84
CA MET A 367 -28.15 -6.47 4.25
C MET A 367 -28.77 -5.11 4.57
N ALA A 368 -28.21 -4.00 4.05
CA ALA A 368 -28.74 -2.65 4.25
C ALA A 368 -30.18 -2.54 3.69
N ASP A 369 -30.44 -2.97 2.45
CA ASP A 369 -31.79 -2.93 1.85
C ASP A 369 -32.83 -3.65 2.71
N ARG A 370 -32.46 -4.78 3.31
CA ARG A 370 -33.34 -5.56 4.18
C ARG A 370 -33.62 -4.90 5.52
N PHE A 371 -32.57 -4.35 6.16
CA PHE A 371 -32.66 -3.80 7.52
C PHE A 371 -33.21 -2.38 7.53
N LEU A 372 -32.93 -1.58 6.50
CA LEU A 372 -33.49 -0.25 6.32
C LEU A 372 -34.90 -0.28 5.72
N LYS A 373 -35.38 -1.46 5.29
CA LYS A 373 -36.68 -1.68 4.64
C LYS A 373 -36.83 -0.92 3.32
N GLU A 374 -35.72 -0.72 2.64
CA GLU A 374 -35.67 -0.11 1.34
C GLU A 374 -35.89 -1.15 0.23
N GLY A 375 -35.93 -0.69 -1.02
CA GLY A 375 -36.23 -1.56 -2.17
C GLY A 375 -35.30 -2.80 -2.23
N LYS A 376 -35.80 -3.86 -2.87
CA LYS A 376 -35.04 -5.11 -3.02
C LYS A 376 -34.32 -5.13 -4.37
N THR A 377 -33.09 -4.66 -4.40
CA THR A 377 -32.20 -4.89 -5.54
C THR A 377 -31.60 -6.29 -5.42
N ASN A 378 -31.65 -7.09 -6.48
CA ASN A 378 -30.86 -8.31 -6.57
C ASN A 378 -29.44 -7.94 -6.94
N TRP A 379 -28.61 -7.70 -5.93
CA TRP A 379 -27.23 -7.22 -6.10
C TRP A 379 -26.33 -8.23 -6.84
N ALA A 380 -26.63 -9.54 -6.79
CA ALA A 380 -25.91 -10.54 -7.56
C ALA A 380 -26.19 -10.42 -9.07
N ASP A 381 -27.47 -10.25 -9.46
CA ASP A 381 -27.85 -10.08 -10.85
C ASP A 381 -27.38 -8.73 -11.41
N ASP A 382 -27.49 -7.65 -10.62
CA ASP A 382 -26.97 -6.32 -10.98
C ASP A 382 -25.46 -6.36 -11.23
N PHE A 383 -24.71 -6.99 -10.34
CA PHE A 383 -23.27 -7.17 -10.51
C PHE A 383 -22.93 -7.94 -11.79
N LYS A 384 -23.62 -9.05 -12.05
CA LYS A 384 -23.44 -9.84 -13.27
C LYS A 384 -23.69 -9.00 -14.53
N ALA A 385 -24.78 -8.23 -14.55
CA ALA A 385 -25.10 -7.35 -15.68
C ALA A 385 -24.04 -6.27 -15.91
N ARG A 386 -23.51 -5.68 -14.83
CA ARG A 386 -22.42 -4.70 -14.91
C ARG A 386 -21.12 -5.33 -15.40
N GLN A 387 -20.78 -6.54 -14.97
CA GLN A 387 -19.59 -7.24 -15.47
C GLN A 387 -19.69 -7.55 -16.97
N GLU A 388 -20.84 -8.03 -17.45
CA GLU A 388 -21.07 -8.27 -18.89
C GLU A 388 -20.89 -6.97 -19.69
N LYS A 389 -21.49 -5.87 -19.23
CA LYS A 389 -21.33 -4.55 -19.86
C LYS A 389 -19.88 -4.06 -19.87
N ALA A 390 -19.15 -4.25 -18.77
CA ALA A 390 -17.74 -3.89 -18.68
C ALA A 390 -16.88 -4.71 -19.65
N LYS A 391 -17.14 -6.03 -19.79
CA LYS A 391 -16.43 -6.90 -20.75
C LYS A 391 -16.66 -6.48 -22.20
N ILE A 392 -17.87 -6.11 -22.56
CA ILE A 392 -18.17 -5.60 -23.90
C ILE A 392 -17.40 -4.30 -24.15
N ALA A 393 -17.44 -3.35 -23.22
CA ALA A 393 -16.73 -2.08 -23.34
C ALA A 393 -15.20 -2.27 -23.42
N GLU A 394 -14.65 -3.22 -22.66
CA GLU A 394 -13.22 -3.56 -22.72
C GLU A 394 -12.84 -4.18 -24.08
N ALA A 395 -13.67 -5.09 -24.59
CA ALA A 395 -13.45 -5.69 -25.91
C ALA A 395 -13.50 -4.65 -27.04
N GLU A 396 -14.45 -3.71 -26.97
CA GLU A 396 -14.56 -2.59 -27.90
C GLU A 396 -13.33 -1.64 -27.80
N ALA A 397 -12.90 -1.35 -26.57
CA ALA A 397 -11.72 -0.52 -26.34
C ALA A 397 -10.46 -1.19 -26.90
N LYS A 398 -10.27 -2.50 -26.67
CA LYS A 398 -9.15 -3.27 -27.25
C LYS A 398 -9.21 -3.33 -28.78
N ALA A 399 -10.39 -3.50 -29.37
CA ALA A 399 -10.56 -3.51 -30.83
C ALA A 399 -10.22 -2.15 -31.48
N ASN A 400 -10.41 -1.05 -30.74
CA ASN A 400 -10.10 0.32 -31.18
C ASN A 400 -8.72 0.80 -30.72
N GLU A 401 -7.99 -0.02 -29.94
CA GLU A 401 -6.66 0.33 -29.46
C GLU A 401 -5.66 0.32 -30.61
N SER A 402 -5.19 1.50 -31.00
CA SER A 402 -4.01 1.62 -31.85
C SER A 402 -2.78 1.44 -30.96
N SER A 403 -1.94 0.47 -31.30
CA SER A 403 -0.68 0.27 -30.60
C SER A 403 0.21 1.51 -30.75
N ASN A 404 0.51 2.17 -29.64
CA ASN A 404 1.52 3.23 -29.57
C ASN A 404 2.96 2.65 -29.62
N ASN A 405 3.10 1.37 -29.93
CA ASN A 405 4.41 0.74 -30.08
C ASN A 405 5.02 1.10 -31.46
N ILE A 406 6.25 1.65 -31.44
CA ILE A 406 6.99 1.97 -32.66
C ILE A 406 7.82 0.74 -33.02
N SER A 407 7.36 0.00 -34.03
CA SER A 407 8.02 -1.23 -34.48
C SER A 407 9.38 -0.97 -35.13
N GLY A 408 10.27 -1.97 -35.06
CA GLY A 408 11.58 -1.93 -35.75
C GLY A 408 12.66 -1.10 -35.06
N THR A 409 12.38 -0.53 -33.89
CA THR A 409 13.39 0.18 -33.09
C THR A 409 14.20 -0.82 -32.24
N LYS A 410 15.39 -0.37 -31.83
CA LYS A 410 16.28 -1.09 -30.90
C LYS A 410 16.62 -0.21 -29.73
N PRO A 411 17.01 -0.77 -28.58
CA PRO A 411 17.63 0.00 -27.51
C PRO A 411 18.85 0.78 -28.03
N SER A 412 19.06 1.97 -27.52
CA SER A 412 20.20 2.82 -27.94
C SER A 412 21.56 2.26 -27.47
N HIS A 413 21.54 1.43 -26.45
CA HIS A 413 22.71 0.83 -25.80
C HIS A 413 22.64 -0.70 -25.82
N ILE A 414 23.79 -1.35 -25.60
CA ILE A 414 23.84 -2.80 -25.30
C ILE A 414 23.22 -3.03 -23.91
N LEU A 415 22.58 -4.19 -23.71
CA LEU A 415 21.82 -4.47 -22.48
C LEU A 415 22.66 -4.33 -21.20
N GLN A 416 23.97 -4.59 -21.27
CA GLN A 416 24.87 -4.43 -20.13
C GLN A 416 24.93 -2.99 -19.60
N GLN A 417 24.72 -1.98 -20.42
CA GLN A 417 24.77 -0.57 -20.00
C GLN A 417 23.53 -0.11 -19.23
N TYR A 418 22.43 -0.86 -19.32
CA TYR A 418 21.23 -0.65 -18.51
C TYR A 418 21.32 -1.30 -17.13
N THR A 419 22.35 -2.13 -16.89
CA THR A 419 22.51 -2.81 -15.60
C THR A 419 23.08 -1.88 -14.55
N GLY A 420 22.65 -2.11 -13.30
CA GLY A 420 23.11 -1.31 -12.17
C GLY A 420 22.02 -1.06 -11.16
N LYS A 421 22.30 -0.13 -10.27
CA LYS A 421 21.39 0.30 -9.22
C LYS A 421 20.62 1.54 -9.66
N TYR A 422 19.33 1.55 -9.39
CA TYR A 422 18.42 2.67 -9.63
C TYR A 422 17.80 3.10 -8.32
N ALA A 423 17.98 4.36 -7.94
CA ALA A 423 17.58 4.87 -6.63
C ALA A 423 16.80 6.19 -6.70
N ASN A 424 15.79 6.31 -5.84
CA ASN A 424 15.04 7.54 -5.61
C ASN A 424 14.84 7.71 -4.10
N PRO A 425 15.16 8.87 -3.50
CA PRO A 425 15.08 9.06 -2.05
C PRO A 425 13.65 8.96 -1.48
N GLY A 426 12.62 9.28 -2.27
CA GLY A 426 11.22 9.17 -1.88
C GLY A 426 10.63 7.77 -2.05
N TYR A 427 11.37 6.86 -2.71
CA TYR A 427 10.89 5.50 -2.99
C TYR A 427 11.84 4.44 -2.41
N GLY A 428 13.08 4.45 -2.81
CA GLY A 428 14.06 3.44 -2.44
C GLY A 428 14.94 3.07 -3.62
N GLU A 429 15.52 1.87 -3.59
CA GLU A 429 16.42 1.40 -4.63
C GLU A 429 16.09 -0.02 -5.09
N PHE A 430 16.37 -0.29 -6.36
CA PHE A 430 16.30 -1.61 -6.96
C PHE A 430 17.48 -1.79 -7.93
N ARG A 431 17.70 -3.03 -8.37
CA ARG A 431 18.78 -3.37 -9.28
C ARG A 431 18.23 -3.91 -10.59
N ILE A 432 18.93 -3.62 -11.69
CA ILE A 432 18.72 -4.27 -12.99
C ILE A 432 19.95 -5.09 -13.33
N ASP A 433 19.73 -6.37 -13.60
CA ASP A 433 20.75 -7.32 -14.08
C ASP A 433 20.48 -7.69 -15.55
N ASN A 434 21.54 -8.05 -16.29
CA ASN A 434 21.45 -8.74 -17.57
C ASN A 434 21.62 -10.25 -17.34
N ARG A 435 20.59 -11.04 -17.60
CA ARG A 435 20.59 -12.50 -17.48
C ARG A 435 20.14 -13.13 -18.80
N ASN A 436 21.01 -13.90 -19.44
CA ASN A 436 20.72 -14.58 -20.72
C ASN A 436 20.15 -13.61 -21.78
N ASP A 437 20.84 -12.50 -22.00
CA ASP A 437 20.43 -11.43 -22.94
C ASP A 437 19.03 -10.83 -22.64
N SER A 438 18.67 -10.79 -21.38
CA SER A 438 17.42 -10.22 -20.90
C SER A 438 17.64 -9.34 -19.68
N LEU A 439 17.01 -8.17 -19.64
CA LEU A 439 17.03 -7.30 -18.47
C LEU A 439 16.03 -7.79 -17.44
N ILE A 440 16.49 -7.94 -16.20
CA ILE A 440 15.68 -8.33 -15.04
C ILE A 440 15.78 -7.23 -13.97
N ALA A 441 14.67 -6.59 -13.69
CA ALA A 441 14.56 -5.66 -12.56
C ALA A 441 14.27 -6.44 -11.27
N ILE A 442 15.09 -6.24 -10.23
CA ILE A 442 15.07 -6.99 -8.99
C ILE A 442 14.74 -6.03 -7.85
N PHE A 443 13.54 -6.18 -7.30
CA PHE A 443 13.08 -5.51 -6.10
C PHE A 443 13.23 -6.43 -4.88
N LYS A 444 12.93 -5.93 -3.68
CA LYS A 444 13.09 -6.70 -2.44
C LYS A 444 12.23 -7.96 -2.39
N LEU A 445 11.00 -7.89 -2.89
CA LEU A 445 10.04 -9.00 -2.83
C LEU A 445 9.82 -9.65 -4.20
N ASN A 446 9.87 -8.88 -5.29
CA ASN A 446 9.48 -9.32 -6.62
C ASN A 446 10.60 -9.04 -7.63
N SER A 447 10.60 -9.79 -8.73
CA SER A 447 11.46 -9.55 -9.87
C SER A 447 10.63 -9.44 -11.14
N TYR A 448 11.09 -8.62 -12.07
CA TYR A 448 10.37 -8.35 -13.33
C TYR A 448 11.28 -8.55 -14.53
N TYR A 449 10.82 -9.31 -15.50
CA TYR A 449 11.40 -9.35 -16.84
C TYR A 449 11.04 -8.05 -17.58
N LEU A 450 12.04 -7.37 -18.14
CA LEU A 450 11.87 -6.14 -18.91
C LEU A 450 11.86 -6.46 -20.41
N LYS A 451 10.66 -6.54 -21.00
CA LYS A 451 10.48 -6.75 -22.43
C LYS A 451 10.68 -5.44 -23.18
N HIS A 452 11.59 -5.43 -24.16
CA HIS A 452 11.79 -4.25 -25.02
C HIS A 452 10.50 -3.88 -25.77
N ARG A 453 10.13 -2.61 -25.71
CA ARG A 453 8.96 -2.05 -26.39
C ARG A 453 9.35 -1.24 -27.62
N HIS A 454 10.05 -0.12 -27.44
CA HIS A 454 10.63 0.71 -28.47
C HIS A 454 11.69 1.64 -27.87
N TYR A 455 12.73 1.98 -28.63
CA TYR A 455 13.86 2.78 -28.17
C TYR A 455 14.37 2.30 -26.80
N ASP A 456 14.44 3.17 -25.81
CA ASP A 456 14.87 2.86 -24.44
C ASP A 456 13.70 2.64 -23.47
N VAL A 457 12.53 2.25 -24.00
CA VAL A 457 11.33 1.94 -23.22
C VAL A 457 11.10 0.44 -23.16
N PHE A 458 10.94 -0.07 -21.93
CA PHE A 458 10.69 -1.48 -21.64
C PHE A 458 9.38 -1.66 -20.84
N GLU A 459 8.75 -2.80 -21.02
CA GLU A 459 7.57 -3.24 -20.24
C GLU A 459 7.99 -4.25 -19.19
N PRO A 460 7.65 -4.01 -17.90
CA PRO A 460 7.91 -4.97 -16.83
C PRO A 460 6.83 -6.06 -16.81
N PHE A 461 7.24 -7.33 -16.70
CA PHE A 461 6.39 -8.49 -16.46
C PHE A 461 6.89 -9.24 -15.24
N GLU A 462 6.02 -9.50 -14.29
CA GLU A 462 6.39 -10.18 -13.05
C GLU A 462 6.86 -11.61 -13.34
N ILE A 463 7.90 -12.03 -12.62
CA ILE A 463 8.44 -13.38 -12.67
C ILE A 463 7.82 -14.16 -11.52
N GLU A 464 6.82 -14.98 -11.83
CA GLU A 464 6.16 -15.86 -10.89
C GLU A 464 6.79 -17.26 -10.90
N GLU A 465 6.52 -18.09 -9.88
CA GLU A 465 6.94 -19.49 -9.84
C GLU A 465 6.43 -20.29 -11.06
N THR A 466 5.27 -19.92 -11.57
CA THR A 466 4.64 -20.53 -12.76
C THR A 466 5.22 -20.05 -14.09
N GLY A 467 6.11 -19.04 -14.08
CA GLY A 467 6.73 -18.45 -15.24
C GLY A 467 6.38 -16.96 -15.43
N ILE A 468 6.53 -16.48 -16.67
CA ILE A 468 6.31 -15.07 -17.02
C ILE A 468 5.13 -14.96 -17.99
N ASP A 469 4.03 -14.33 -17.57
CA ASP A 469 2.89 -14.04 -18.47
C ASP A 469 3.09 -12.68 -19.18
N THR A 470 3.68 -12.70 -20.37
CA THR A 470 3.89 -11.48 -21.17
C THR A 470 2.64 -11.00 -21.91
N THR A 471 1.47 -11.58 -21.67
CA THR A 471 0.19 -11.12 -22.20
C THR A 471 -0.54 -10.19 -21.20
N ALA A 472 -0.18 -10.24 -19.92
CA ALA A 472 -0.71 -9.39 -18.87
C ALA A 472 0.01 -8.03 -18.89
N THR A 473 -0.35 -7.15 -19.83
CA THR A 473 0.26 -5.81 -19.93
C THR A 473 -0.32 -4.85 -18.90
N GLY A 474 0.55 -4.28 -18.04
CA GLY A 474 0.19 -3.20 -17.14
C GLY A 474 0.46 -1.80 -17.73
N PRO A 475 0.05 -0.72 -17.05
CA PRO A 475 0.30 0.64 -17.49
C PRO A 475 1.76 1.10 -17.25
N LEU A 476 2.50 0.39 -16.39
CA LEU A 476 3.85 0.79 -16.00
C LEU A 476 4.84 0.61 -17.16
N ARG A 477 5.73 1.57 -17.32
CA ARG A 477 6.83 1.55 -18.30
C ARG A 477 8.12 1.94 -17.60
N PHE A 478 9.21 1.30 -18.00
CA PHE A 478 10.59 1.61 -17.64
C PHE A 478 11.19 2.39 -18.81
N ASN A 479 11.30 3.71 -18.66
CA ASN A 479 11.83 4.59 -19.69
C ASN A 479 13.21 5.09 -19.24
N PHE A 480 14.26 4.59 -19.86
CA PHE A 480 15.64 4.96 -19.53
C PHE A 480 16.01 6.28 -20.20
N GLY A 481 16.68 7.12 -19.44
CA GLY A 481 17.23 8.40 -19.89
C GLY A 481 18.74 8.34 -20.02
N THR A 482 19.28 9.24 -20.85
CA THR A 482 20.73 9.40 -21.04
C THR A 482 21.17 10.80 -20.63
N ASN A 483 22.42 10.92 -20.17
CA ASN A 483 23.08 12.19 -19.95
C ASN A 483 23.68 12.77 -21.26
N ASP A 484 24.27 13.96 -21.18
CA ASP A 484 24.90 14.62 -22.33
C ASP A 484 26.09 13.83 -22.92
N GLY A 485 26.73 12.95 -22.13
CA GLY A 485 27.77 12.04 -22.58
C GLY A 485 27.23 10.79 -23.28
N GLY A 486 25.92 10.62 -23.35
CA GLY A 486 25.24 9.48 -23.96
C GLY A 486 25.16 8.23 -23.07
N ASP A 487 25.50 8.32 -21.79
CA ASP A 487 25.37 7.19 -20.85
C ASP A 487 23.97 7.09 -20.27
N ILE A 488 23.51 5.88 -19.97
CA ILE A 488 22.30 5.68 -19.18
C ILE A 488 22.48 6.36 -17.80
N SER A 489 21.64 7.35 -17.49
CA SER A 489 21.76 8.19 -16.28
C SER A 489 20.60 8.02 -15.32
N ASP A 490 19.44 7.65 -15.83
CA ASP A 490 18.23 7.53 -15.04
C ASP A 490 17.22 6.54 -15.65
N LEU A 491 16.22 6.23 -14.84
CA LEU A 491 15.03 5.51 -15.24
C LEU A 491 13.80 6.27 -14.77
N LYS A 492 12.86 6.50 -15.66
CA LYS A 492 11.60 7.21 -15.42
C LYS A 492 10.44 6.22 -15.39
N MET A 493 9.68 6.24 -14.30
CA MET A 493 8.46 5.45 -14.14
C MET A 493 7.28 6.35 -13.82
N LYS A 494 6.18 6.23 -14.56
CA LYS A 494 4.92 6.89 -14.20
C LYS A 494 4.19 6.07 -13.13
N ALA A 495 4.84 5.97 -11.96
CA ALA A 495 4.38 5.20 -10.82
C ALA A 495 3.26 5.91 -10.03
N GLU A 496 3.07 7.22 -10.23
CA GLU A 496 2.01 8.01 -9.61
C GLU A 496 1.18 8.72 -10.69
N GLY A 497 -0.05 8.24 -10.88
CA GLY A 497 -0.91 8.73 -11.98
C GLY A 497 -1.42 10.16 -11.81
N ALA A 498 -1.41 10.68 -10.58
CA ALA A 498 -1.85 12.04 -10.29
C ALA A 498 -0.78 13.08 -10.62
N LEU A 499 0.48 12.69 -10.68
CA LEU A 499 1.58 13.59 -11.05
C LEU A 499 1.69 13.76 -12.56
N GLN A 500 2.05 14.95 -12.98
CA GLN A 500 2.35 15.24 -14.40
C GLN A 500 3.65 14.54 -14.81
N ASP A 501 4.69 14.67 -14.01
CA ASP A 501 6.01 14.14 -14.28
C ASP A 501 6.18 12.72 -13.72
N PRO A 502 6.98 11.86 -14.38
CA PRO A 502 7.29 10.54 -13.87
C PRO A 502 8.26 10.60 -12.69
N ILE A 503 8.24 9.57 -11.86
CA ILE A 503 9.24 9.38 -10.79
C ILE A 503 10.58 8.99 -11.43
N VAL A 504 11.64 9.71 -11.09
CA VAL A 504 12.98 9.55 -11.64
C VAL A 504 13.86 8.78 -10.66
N PHE A 505 14.40 7.65 -11.09
CA PHE A 505 15.38 6.85 -10.36
C PHE A 505 16.77 7.08 -10.97
N LYS A 506 17.71 7.61 -10.19
CA LYS A 506 19.08 7.85 -10.64
C LYS A 506 19.85 6.55 -10.78
N HIS A 507 20.57 6.41 -11.89
CA HIS A 507 21.36 5.23 -12.21
C HIS A 507 22.76 5.31 -11.60
N THR A 508 23.18 4.19 -11.01
CA THR A 508 24.58 3.91 -10.69
C THR A 508 24.97 2.62 -11.40
N PRO A 509 25.93 2.63 -12.32
CA PRO A 509 26.28 1.47 -13.12
C PRO A 509 26.78 0.31 -12.25
N THR A 510 26.64 -0.90 -12.74
CA THR A 510 27.22 -2.09 -12.10
C THR A 510 28.71 -1.92 -11.98
N THR A 511 29.25 -2.07 -10.78
CA THR A 511 30.68 -2.05 -10.51
C THR A 511 31.26 -3.46 -10.57
N ILE A 512 32.53 -3.56 -10.95
CA ILE A 512 33.32 -4.79 -10.87
C ILE A 512 34.38 -4.65 -9.77
N GLU A 513 34.79 -5.76 -9.20
CA GLU A 513 35.98 -5.79 -8.37
C GLU A 513 37.22 -5.78 -9.27
N VAL A 514 38.15 -4.90 -8.96
CA VAL A 514 39.45 -4.83 -9.61
C VAL A 514 40.52 -5.20 -8.55
N ASP A 515 41.37 -6.16 -8.87
CA ASP A 515 42.36 -6.63 -7.93
C ASP A 515 43.35 -5.51 -7.55
N LYS A 516 43.90 -5.60 -6.33
CA LYS A 516 44.76 -4.58 -5.75
C LYS A 516 45.99 -4.29 -6.61
N THR A 517 46.60 -5.29 -7.20
CA THR A 517 47.78 -5.12 -8.05
C THR A 517 47.45 -4.28 -9.28
N THR A 518 46.27 -4.53 -9.89
CA THR A 518 45.77 -3.74 -10.99
C THR A 518 45.46 -2.30 -10.55
N LEU A 519 44.80 -2.09 -9.40
CA LEU A 519 44.58 -0.74 -8.84
C LEU A 519 45.86 0.01 -8.56
N GLU A 520 46.89 -0.66 -7.99
CA GLU A 520 48.20 -0.09 -7.74
C GLU A 520 48.88 0.37 -9.03
N SER A 521 48.62 -0.27 -10.16
CA SER A 521 49.16 0.12 -11.47
C SER A 521 48.64 1.48 -11.96
N TYR A 522 47.46 1.92 -11.49
CA TYR A 522 46.91 3.25 -11.81
C TYR A 522 47.40 4.37 -10.92
N VAL A 523 47.92 4.06 -9.75
CA VAL A 523 48.40 5.06 -8.77
C VAL A 523 49.54 5.88 -9.33
N GLY A 524 49.42 7.20 -9.30
CA GLY A 524 50.46 8.12 -9.76
C GLY A 524 49.97 9.54 -9.97
N ASN A 525 50.90 10.41 -10.36
CA ASN A 525 50.60 11.76 -10.79
C ASN A 525 50.54 11.80 -12.33
N TYR A 526 49.53 12.41 -12.86
CA TYR A 526 49.32 12.58 -14.30
C TYR A 526 49.19 14.05 -14.64
N GLU A 527 49.72 14.45 -15.78
CA GLU A 527 49.66 15.83 -16.26
C GLU A 527 48.67 15.98 -17.39
N LEU A 528 47.72 16.92 -17.20
CA LEU A 528 46.73 17.32 -18.18
C LEU A 528 46.84 18.83 -18.43
N ALA A 529 47.37 19.23 -19.58
CA ALA A 529 47.46 20.63 -19.98
C ALA A 529 48.06 21.56 -18.91
N GLY A 530 49.12 21.11 -18.21
CA GLY A 530 49.79 21.84 -17.14
C GLY A 530 49.18 21.70 -15.75
N MET A 531 48.03 21.00 -15.63
CA MET A 531 47.44 20.64 -14.33
C MET A 531 47.86 19.25 -13.91
N GLU A 532 48.11 19.07 -12.62
CA GLU A 532 48.45 17.78 -12.04
C GLU A 532 47.18 17.07 -11.51
N LEU A 533 46.95 15.85 -11.96
CA LEU A 533 45.94 14.94 -11.47
C LEU A 533 46.63 13.88 -10.62
N LYS A 534 46.16 13.66 -9.39
CA LYS A 534 46.67 12.60 -8.53
C LYS A 534 45.68 11.46 -8.44
N VAL A 535 46.10 10.25 -8.79
CA VAL A 535 45.36 9.01 -8.61
C VAL A 535 45.98 8.23 -7.47
N TYR A 536 45.17 7.79 -6.51
CA TYR A 536 45.66 7.08 -5.31
C TYR A 536 44.56 6.19 -4.72
N ILE A 537 44.97 5.27 -3.83
CA ILE A 537 44.07 4.33 -3.17
C ILE A 537 43.77 4.79 -1.76
N LYS A 538 42.53 4.77 -1.34
CA LYS A 538 42.04 4.86 0.05
C LYS A 538 41.30 3.59 0.43
N ASN A 539 41.19 3.35 1.75
CA ASN A 539 40.41 2.24 2.31
C ASN A 539 40.76 0.86 1.72
N GLU A 540 42.08 0.66 1.44
CA GLU A 540 42.69 -0.58 0.92
C GLU A 540 42.42 -0.91 -0.54
N ASP A 541 41.23 -0.60 -1.11
CA ASP A 541 40.78 -1.06 -2.42
C ASP A 541 40.02 -0.02 -3.25
N THR A 542 39.86 1.20 -2.76
CA THR A 542 39.09 2.23 -3.43
C THR A 542 39.98 3.27 -4.09
N LEU A 543 39.83 3.40 -5.42
CA LEU A 543 40.61 4.37 -6.21
C LEU A 543 39.97 5.76 -6.12
N TYR A 544 40.82 6.77 -5.93
CA TYR A 544 40.45 8.19 -5.88
C TYR A 544 41.23 8.99 -6.91
N LEU A 545 40.58 10.02 -7.45
CA LEU A 545 41.22 11.05 -8.26
C LEU A 545 41.09 12.41 -7.56
N PHE A 546 42.20 13.13 -7.49
CA PHE A 546 42.28 14.48 -6.93
C PHE A 546 42.83 15.44 -7.96
N VAL A 547 42.19 16.60 -8.08
CA VAL A 547 42.64 17.75 -8.86
C VAL A 547 42.83 18.93 -7.90
N PRO A 548 43.96 19.64 -7.90
CA PRO A 548 44.16 20.80 -7.05
C PRO A 548 43.04 21.83 -7.16
N GLY A 549 42.47 22.23 -6.02
CA GLY A 549 41.36 23.18 -5.95
C GLY A 549 39.97 22.55 -6.12
N GLN A 550 39.88 21.23 -6.24
CA GLN A 550 38.61 20.48 -6.33
C GLN A 550 38.53 19.44 -5.18
N PRO A 551 37.31 18.91 -4.90
CA PRO A 551 37.16 17.80 -3.98
C PRO A 551 37.90 16.55 -4.46
N GLU A 552 38.11 15.59 -3.56
CA GLU A 552 38.54 14.25 -3.93
C GLU A 552 37.37 13.45 -4.50
N TYR A 553 37.62 12.77 -5.60
CA TYR A 553 36.60 12.00 -6.30
C TYR A 553 36.83 10.50 -6.15
N GLU A 554 35.88 9.81 -5.56
CA GLU A 554 35.83 8.35 -5.54
C GLU A 554 35.47 7.81 -6.94
N LEU A 555 36.24 6.80 -7.39
CA LEU A 555 36.08 6.19 -8.70
C LEU A 555 35.46 4.79 -8.57
N LEU A 556 34.40 4.54 -9.33
CA LEU A 556 33.68 3.27 -9.39
C LEU A 556 34.14 2.50 -10.63
N ALA A 557 34.73 1.32 -10.45
CA ALA A 557 35.18 0.49 -11.56
C ALA A 557 33.99 -0.08 -12.35
N THR A 558 33.84 0.30 -13.61
CA THR A 558 32.82 -0.23 -14.53
C THR A 558 33.39 -1.29 -15.50
N SER A 559 34.70 -1.28 -15.69
CA SER A 559 35.48 -2.38 -16.29
C SER A 559 36.93 -2.31 -15.78
N LYS A 560 37.77 -3.27 -16.16
CA LYS A 560 39.15 -3.37 -15.67
C LYS A 560 39.91 -2.02 -15.68
N HIS A 561 39.76 -1.24 -16.74
CA HIS A 561 40.47 0.01 -16.93
C HIS A 561 39.57 1.27 -16.96
N LYS A 562 38.26 1.11 -16.81
CA LYS A 562 37.30 2.22 -16.87
C LYS A 562 36.60 2.43 -15.54
N PHE A 563 36.55 3.69 -15.12
CA PHE A 563 35.94 4.09 -13.86
C PHE A 563 35.01 5.28 -14.09
N SER A 564 33.84 5.27 -13.47
CA SER A 564 32.94 6.41 -13.39
C SER A 564 33.18 7.17 -12.10
N PHE A 565 32.96 8.47 -12.10
CA PHE A 565 32.97 9.27 -10.87
C PHE A 565 31.69 9.00 -10.09
N LYS A 566 31.81 8.73 -8.79
CA LYS A 566 30.65 8.42 -7.94
C LYS A 566 29.67 9.58 -7.81
N ILE A 567 30.18 10.82 -7.80
CA ILE A 567 29.38 12.03 -7.54
C ILE A 567 29.30 13.00 -8.73
N LEU A 568 30.00 12.73 -9.83
CA LEU A 568 29.95 13.55 -11.04
C LEU A 568 29.36 12.74 -12.21
N GLU A 569 28.14 13.09 -12.59
CA GLU A 569 27.44 12.46 -13.70
C GLU A 569 28.12 12.79 -15.03
N GLY A 570 28.31 11.77 -15.88
CA GLY A 570 28.97 11.92 -17.19
C GLY A 570 30.50 12.02 -17.16
N PHE A 571 31.13 11.98 -15.98
CA PHE A 571 32.57 11.97 -15.84
C PHE A 571 33.11 10.55 -15.67
N LYS A 572 34.17 10.22 -16.44
CA LYS A 572 34.85 8.90 -16.41
C LYS A 572 36.35 9.08 -16.53
N VAL A 573 37.07 8.06 -16.12
CA VAL A 573 38.47 7.87 -16.47
C VAL A 573 38.69 6.50 -17.11
N GLU A 574 39.53 6.45 -18.12
CA GLU A 574 39.95 5.23 -18.78
C GLU A 574 41.47 5.18 -18.79
N PHE A 575 42.05 4.25 -18.04
CA PHE A 575 43.49 4.00 -18.02
C PHE A 575 43.91 3.22 -19.26
N LEU A 576 44.93 3.69 -19.96
CA LEU A 576 45.37 3.08 -21.21
C LEU A 576 46.56 2.16 -20.92
N GLU A 577 46.36 0.86 -21.14
CA GLU A 577 47.40 -0.17 -21.02
C GLU A 577 48.20 -0.24 -22.34
N ALA A 578 49.50 0.01 -22.24
CA ALA A 578 50.42 -0.11 -23.36
C ALA A 578 50.71 -1.58 -23.67
N GLU A 579 51.29 -1.89 -24.83
CA GLU A 579 51.63 -3.27 -25.27
C GLU A 579 52.50 -4.05 -24.27
N ASN A 580 53.29 -3.34 -23.47
CA ASN A 580 54.15 -3.91 -22.43
C ASN A 580 53.46 -4.02 -21.04
N GLY A 581 52.15 -3.76 -20.97
CA GLY A 581 51.36 -3.82 -19.73
C GLY A 581 51.47 -2.59 -18.80
N ALA A 582 52.25 -1.56 -19.21
CA ALA A 582 52.40 -0.35 -18.39
C ALA A 582 51.23 0.62 -18.58
N ILE A 583 50.80 1.25 -17.50
CA ILE A 583 49.78 2.32 -17.50
C ILE A 583 50.49 3.67 -17.43
N ASN A 584 50.62 4.34 -18.57
CA ASN A 584 51.30 5.65 -18.68
C ASN A 584 50.35 6.80 -19.05
N GLU A 585 49.15 6.49 -19.48
CA GLU A 585 48.18 7.47 -19.92
C GLU A 585 46.80 7.18 -19.33
N VAL A 586 46.05 8.24 -19.09
CA VAL A 586 44.65 8.17 -18.70
C VAL A 586 43.79 9.15 -19.50
N ASN A 587 42.72 8.70 -20.08
CA ASN A 587 41.70 9.56 -20.68
C ASN A 587 40.77 10.04 -19.58
N VAL A 588 40.65 11.35 -19.41
CA VAL A 588 39.58 11.98 -18.61
C VAL A 588 38.46 12.34 -19.53
N ILE A 589 37.35 11.62 -19.41
CA ILE A 589 36.15 11.78 -20.24
C ILE A 589 35.18 12.66 -19.48
N GLN A 590 34.76 13.76 -20.11
CA GLN A 590 33.84 14.74 -19.57
C GLN A 590 32.75 15.03 -20.59
N PRO A 591 31.59 15.62 -20.23
CA PRO A 591 30.51 15.93 -21.17
C PRO A 591 30.95 16.79 -22.37
N ASN A 592 31.99 17.62 -22.18
CA ASN A 592 32.53 18.52 -23.21
C ASN A 592 33.70 17.93 -24.02
N GLY A 593 34.12 16.68 -23.75
CA GLY A 593 35.17 16.02 -24.51
C GLY A 593 36.02 15.04 -23.71
N THR A 594 36.95 14.40 -24.42
CA THR A 594 37.95 13.49 -23.82
C THR A 594 39.31 14.15 -23.82
N PHE A 595 39.96 14.16 -22.68
CA PHE A 595 41.25 14.81 -22.45
C PHE A 595 42.27 13.76 -21.98
N LYS A 596 43.39 13.68 -22.69
CA LYS A 596 44.48 12.74 -22.35
C LYS A 596 45.44 13.35 -21.34
N ALA A 597 45.67 12.67 -20.23
CA ALA A 597 46.71 12.97 -19.27
C ALA A 597 47.82 11.92 -19.31
N THR A 598 49.06 12.35 -19.16
CA THR A 598 50.24 11.49 -19.22
C THR A 598 50.88 11.39 -17.84
N ARG A 599 51.32 10.19 -17.46
CA ARG A 599 51.97 9.93 -16.18
C ARG A 599 53.31 10.67 -16.08
N LYS A 600 53.57 11.33 -14.94
CA LYS A 600 54.84 11.98 -14.63
C LYS A 600 55.87 11.00 -14.09
#